data_dbb4eecba95e7c32d4b811e239f83ff4
#
_entry.id   dbb4eecba95e7c32d4b811e239f83ff4
#
_cell.length_a   1.000
_cell.length_b   1.000
_cell.length_c   1.000
_cell.angle_alpha   90.00
_cell.angle_beta   90.00
_cell.angle_gamma   90.00
#
_symmetry.space_group_name_H-M   'P 1'
#
loop_
_entity.id
_entity.type
_entity.pdbx_description
1 polymer ?
#
loop_
_entity_poly.entity_id
_entity_poly.type
_entity_poly.pdbx_seq_one_letter_code
_entity_poly.pdbx_strand_id
1 'polypeptide(L)'
;ATNEITLGNASVATLRCQVTTITALSDFRDKTDINDIQVGLSFVEKLRPVTFKWDRREWYSDGNKDGSKKDDTLQVGFIAQELKALQEETGTEYLKLVYESNPDKLEATPGNLMTPLIKAVQELSIKVKTLEDKVQALENK
;
A
#
# COMPACT_ATOMS: atom_id res chain seq x y z
N ALA A 1 -5.68 10.05 24.45
CA ALA A 1 -5.54 11.06 23.41
C ALA A 1 -4.51 10.58 22.40
N THR A 2 -4.93 10.36 21.24
CA THR A 2 -4.08 9.95 20.13
C THR A 2 -3.58 11.21 19.44
N ASN A 3 -2.30 11.25 19.07
CA ASN A 3 -1.74 12.30 18.22
C ASN A 3 -2.18 12.03 16.77
N GLU A 4 -3.49 12.17 16.52
CA GLU A 4 -4.14 11.87 15.26
C GLU A 4 -4.87 13.10 14.71
N ILE A 5 -4.76 13.31 13.42
CA ILE A 5 -5.52 14.33 12.70
C ILE A 5 -6.40 13.65 11.68
N THR A 6 -7.71 13.77 11.83
CA THR A 6 -8.69 13.28 10.85
C THR A 6 -9.18 14.45 10.00
N LEU A 7 -9.00 14.35 8.68
CA LEU A 7 -9.45 15.35 7.71
C LEU A 7 -10.78 14.91 7.07
N GLY A 8 -11.88 15.40 7.64
CA GLY A 8 -13.22 15.14 7.12
C GLY A 8 -13.87 13.87 7.65
N ASN A 9 -14.79 13.32 6.86
CA ASN A 9 -15.58 12.13 7.19
C ASN A 9 -15.84 11.28 5.92
N ALA A 10 -16.65 10.25 6.04
CA ALA A 10 -16.97 9.33 4.94
C ALA A 10 -17.70 9.97 3.73
N SER A 11 -18.15 11.21 3.85
CA SER A 11 -18.81 11.97 2.77
C SER A 11 -17.84 12.86 1.97
N VAL A 12 -16.58 12.96 2.41
CA VAL A 12 -15.57 13.75 1.68
C VAL A 12 -15.14 12.98 0.43
N ALA A 13 -15.50 13.53 -0.73
CA ALA A 13 -15.18 12.92 -2.03
C ALA A 13 -13.84 13.40 -2.59
N THR A 14 -13.37 14.59 -2.19
CA THR A 14 -12.14 15.18 -2.73
C THR A 14 -11.45 16.03 -1.68
N LEU A 15 -10.17 15.80 -1.46
CA LEU A 15 -9.27 16.69 -0.73
C LEU A 15 -8.47 17.51 -1.74
N ARG A 16 -8.62 18.83 -1.71
CA ARG A 16 -7.94 19.77 -2.62
C ARG A 16 -6.99 20.67 -1.84
N CYS A 17 -5.73 20.69 -2.24
CA CYS A 17 -4.73 21.61 -1.70
C CYS A 17 -3.79 22.09 -2.82
N GLN A 18 -3.24 23.28 -2.62
CA GLN A 18 -2.23 23.85 -3.52
C GLN A 18 -0.95 23.01 -3.51
N VAL A 19 -0.63 22.43 -2.36
CA VAL A 19 0.57 21.60 -2.16
C VAL A 19 0.22 20.15 -2.45
N THR A 20 1.04 19.48 -3.24
CA THR A 20 0.80 18.11 -3.69
C THR A 20 1.38 17.03 -2.76
N THR A 21 2.24 17.41 -1.83
CA THR A 21 2.93 16.48 -0.92
C THR A 21 2.92 16.96 0.52
N ILE A 22 2.85 16.01 1.45
CA ILE A 22 3.06 16.24 2.87
C ILE A 22 4.54 15.94 3.17
N THR A 23 5.23 16.90 3.81
CA THR A 23 6.62 16.72 4.22
C THR A 23 6.71 16.12 5.62
N ALA A 24 7.67 15.25 5.84
CA ALA A 24 7.98 14.68 7.13
C ALA A 24 9.47 14.86 7.46
N LEU A 25 9.81 14.93 8.75
CA LEU A 25 11.20 14.95 9.18
C LEU A 25 11.92 13.69 8.69
N SER A 26 13.08 13.87 8.05
CA SER A 26 13.89 12.77 7.51
C SER A 26 15.39 13.06 7.55
N ASP A 27 15.81 13.91 8.47
CA ASP A 27 17.23 14.24 8.65
C ASP A 27 18.00 13.01 9.14
N PHE A 28 19.16 12.77 8.54
CA PHE A 28 20.06 11.67 8.93
C PHE A 28 20.46 11.74 10.41
N ARG A 29 20.67 12.95 10.94
CA ARG A 29 21.10 13.18 12.32
C ARG A 29 20.06 12.75 13.36
N ASP A 30 18.79 12.63 12.94
CA ASP A 30 17.67 12.20 13.79
C ASP A 30 17.31 10.72 13.61
N LYS A 31 18.17 9.96 12.90
CA LYS A 31 17.98 8.54 12.62
C LYS A 31 19.14 7.72 13.15
N THR A 32 18.84 6.49 13.56
CA THR A 32 19.85 5.49 13.98
C THR A 32 19.52 4.14 13.34
N ASP A 33 20.48 3.21 13.36
CA ASP A 33 20.32 1.85 12.83
C ASP A 33 19.79 1.82 11.38
N ILE A 34 20.36 2.69 10.55
CA ILE A 34 19.96 2.82 9.15
C ILE A 34 20.48 1.63 8.36
N ASN A 35 19.56 0.83 7.83
CA ASN A 35 19.85 -0.33 7.00
C ASN A 35 19.04 -0.30 5.71
N ASP A 36 19.56 -0.93 4.67
CA ASP A 36 18.85 -1.12 3.42
C ASP A 36 17.60 -1.99 3.63
N ILE A 37 16.47 -1.56 3.08
CA ILE A 37 15.24 -2.35 3.14
C ILE A 37 15.41 -3.65 2.35
N GLN A 38 14.95 -4.76 2.94
CA GLN A 38 15.00 -6.08 2.30
C GLN A 38 13.68 -6.46 1.62
N VAL A 39 12.63 -5.70 1.89
CA VAL A 39 11.30 -5.92 1.31
C VAL A 39 11.25 -5.25 -0.08
N GLY A 40 11.22 -6.07 -1.12
CA GLY A 40 11.28 -5.63 -2.50
C GLY A 40 10.42 -6.48 -3.42
N LEU A 41 10.98 -6.98 -4.51
CA LEU A 41 10.26 -7.64 -5.59
C LEU A 41 9.40 -8.82 -5.13
N SER A 42 9.96 -9.72 -4.33
CA SER A 42 9.24 -10.91 -3.85
C SER A 42 8.02 -10.59 -2.97
N PHE A 43 8.05 -9.48 -2.26
CA PHE A 43 6.91 -8.97 -1.50
C PHE A 43 5.87 -8.34 -2.43
N VAL A 44 6.32 -7.48 -3.35
CA VAL A 44 5.46 -6.76 -4.28
C VAL A 44 4.69 -7.72 -5.18
N GLU A 45 5.30 -8.81 -5.62
CA GLU A 45 4.66 -9.86 -6.43
C GLU A 45 3.50 -10.57 -5.72
N LYS A 46 3.46 -10.54 -4.38
CA LYS A 46 2.36 -11.11 -3.58
C LYS A 46 1.20 -10.13 -3.35
N LEU A 47 1.39 -8.86 -3.63
CA LEU A 47 0.32 -7.87 -3.52
C LEU A 47 -0.73 -8.08 -4.60
N ARG A 48 -2.00 -7.86 -4.24
CA ARG A 48 -3.12 -7.94 -5.17
C ARG A 48 -3.83 -6.59 -5.31
N PRO A 49 -3.45 -5.75 -6.28
CA PRO A 49 -4.23 -4.58 -6.65
C PRO A 49 -5.61 -5.01 -7.18
N VAL A 50 -6.65 -4.32 -6.75
CA VAL A 50 -8.02 -4.64 -7.12
C VAL A 50 -8.79 -3.44 -7.62
N THR A 51 -9.80 -3.68 -8.42
CA THR A 51 -10.89 -2.73 -8.65
C THR A 51 -12.10 -3.13 -7.82
N PHE A 52 -12.85 -2.16 -7.32
CA PHE A 52 -14.04 -2.42 -6.52
C PHE A 52 -15.05 -1.28 -6.66
N LYS A 53 -16.25 -1.52 -6.16
CA LYS A 53 -17.27 -0.49 -5.96
C LYS A 53 -17.65 -0.43 -4.49
N TRP A 54 -17.92 0.76 -3.98
CA TRP A 54 -18.40 0.90 -2.63
C TRP A 54 -19.82 0.32 -2.49
N ASP A 55 -19.96 -0.51 -1.48
CA ASP A 55 -21.23 -1.02 -0.95
C ASP A 55 -21.04 -1.20 0.55
N ARG A 56 -21.26 -0.11 1.30
CA ARG A 56 -20.85 -0.04 2.71
C ARG A 56 -21.92 -0.60 3.61
N ARG A 57 -21.54 -1.45 4.57
CA ARG A 57 -22.43 -2.00 5.61
C ARG A 57 -23.23 -0.93 6.34
N GLU A 58 -22.61 0.22 6.61
CA GLU A 58 -23.23 1.36 7.30
C GLU A 58 -24.36 2.05 6.51
N TRP A 59 -24.51 1.75 5.22
CA TRP A 59 -25.60 2.28 4.42
C TRP A 59 -26.92 1.49 4.61
N TYR A 60 -26.84 0.33 5.25
CA TYR A 60 -27.96 -0.58 5.50
C TYR A 60 -28.32 -0.59 6.98
N SER A 61 -29.62 -0.50 7.31
CA SER A 61 -30.10 -0.39 8.68
C SER A 61 -29.76 -1.59 9.56
N ASP A 62 -29.64 -2.77 8.95
CA ASP A 62 -29.28 -4.04 9.61
C ASP A 62 -27.82 -4.43 9.44
N GLY A 63 -27.02 -3.59 8.74
CA GLY A 63 -25.62 -3.86 8.44
C GLY A 63 -25.38 -4.90 7.33
N ASN A 64 -26.46 -5.49 6.79
CA ASN A 64 -26.37 -6.51 5.74
C ASN A 64 -26.53 -5.89 4.36
N LYS A 65 -25.46 -5.88 3.59
CA LYS A 65 -25.48 -5.33 2.24
C LYS A 65 -26.08 -6.35 1.24
N ASP A 66 -27.03 -5.87 0.45
CA ASP A 66 -27.71 -6.63 -0.60
C ASP A 66 -27.43 -6.10 -2.02
N GLY A 67 -26.56 -5.11 -2.12
CA GLY A 67 -26.19 -4.46 -3.37
C GLY A 67 -27.12 -3.34 -3.83
N SER A 68 -28.25 -3.10 -3.15
CA SER A 68 -29.22 -2.08 -3.55
C SER A 68 -28.72 -0.65 -3.40
N LYS A 69 -27.73 -0.44 -2.54
CA LYS A 69 -27.09 0.86 -2.29
C LYS A 69 -25.66 0.97 -2.83
N LYS A 70 -25.25 0.01 -3.66
CA LYS A 70 -23.91 -0.01 -4.24
C LYS A 70 -23.69 1.22 -5.11
N ASP A 71 -22.54 1.88 -4.90
CA ASP A 71 -22.05 2.95 -5.79
C ASP A 71 -21.65 2.35 -7.15
N ASP A 72 -21.97 3.05 -8.23
CA ASP A 72 -21.59 2.61 -9.57
C ASP A 72 -20.18 3.01 -9.98
N THR A 73 -19.54 3.90 -9.22
CA THR A 73 -18.19 4.38 -9.49
C THR A 73 -17.14 3.30 -9.21
N LEU A 74 -16.34 2.96 -10.23
CA LEU A 74 -15.24 2.02 -10.09
C LEU A 74 -14.08 2.67 -9.34
N GLN A 75 -13.59 2.01 -8.32
CA GLN A 75 -12.45 2.39 -7.51
C GLN A 75 -11.29 1.43 -7.72
N VAL A 76 -10.09 1.85 -7.34
CA VAL A 76 -8.88 1.02 -7.32
C VAL A 76 -8.25 1.05 -5.94
N GLY A 77 -7.64 -0.05 -5.53
CA GLY A 77 -6.97 -0.11 -4.23
C GLY A 77 -6.57 -1.52 -3.82
N PHE A 78 -6.53 -1.73 -2.52
CA PHE A 78 -6.17 -3.00 -1.90
C PHE A 78 -7.21 -3.42 -0.87
N ILE A 79 -7.26 -4.70 -0.56
CA ILE A 79 -8.06 -5.24 0.53
C ILE A 79 -7.21 -5.24 1.82
N ALA A 80 -7.64 -4.52 2.85
CA ALA A 80 -6.87 -4.36 4.08
C ALA A 80 -6.57 -5.69 4.77
N GLN A 81 -7.50 -6.64 4.77
CA GLN A 81 -7.30 -7.98 5.32
C GLN A 81 -6.20 -8.77 4.59
N GLU A 82 -6.09 -8.62 3.27
CA GLU A 82 -5.03 -9.26 2.48
C GLU A 82 -3.67 -8.64 2.76
N LEU A 83 -3.60 -7.32 2.88
CA LEU A 83 -2.38 -6.62 3.28
C LEU A 83 -1.92 -7.03 4.68
N LYS A 84 -2.87 -7.17 5.62
CA LYS A 84 -2.59 -7.62 6.97
C LYS A 84 -2.01 -9.02 6.98
N ALA A 85 -2.67 -9.97 6.34
CA ALA A 85 -2.22 -11.36 6.24
C ALA A 85 -0.82 -11.46 5.60
N LEU A 86 -0.55 -10.66 4.56
CA LEU A 86 0.76 -10.63 3.92
C LEU A 86 1.86 -10.08 4.86
N GLN A 87 1.58 -9.03 5.62
CA GLN A 87 2.53 -8.50 6.61
C GLN A 87 2.83 -9.55 7.68
N GLU A 88 1.82 -10.23 8.21
CA GLU A 88 1.96 -11.29 9.22
C GLU A 88 2.75 -12.48 8.67
N GLU A 89 2.46 -12.93 7.44
CA GLU A 89 3.19 -14.02 6.78
C GLU A 89 4.68 -13.69 6.59
N THR A 90 4.99 -12.43 6.30
CA THR A 90 6.35 -12.01 5.91
C THR A 90 7.13 -11.32 7.02
N GLY A 91 6.53 -11.12 8.21
CA GLY A 91 7.14 -10.39 9.33
C GLY A 91 7.44 -8.91 8.99
N THR A 92 6.54 -8.28 8.22
CA THR A 92 6.74 -6.91 7.71
C THR A 92 5.72 -5.90 8.27
N GLU A 93 5.20 -6.14 9.47
CA GLU A 93 4.22 -5.27 10.13
C GLU A 93 4.75 -3.85 10.35
N TYR A 94 6.06 -3.68 10.41
CA TYR A 94 6.72 -2.37 10.49
C TYR A 94 6.46 -1.48 9.27
N LEU A 95 5.99 -2.03 8.15
CA LEU A 95 5.55 -1.25 6.99
C LEU A 95 4.25 -0.48 7.26
N LYS A 96 3.47 -0.91 8.26
CA LYS A 96 2.20 -0.27 8.66
C LYS A 96 1.26 -0.06 7.47
N LEU A 97 1.03 -1.11 6.69
CA LEU A 97 0.14 -1.07 5.52
C LEU A 97 -1.33 -1.06 5.91
N VAL A 98 -1.64 -1.41 7.16
CA VAL A 98 -3.01 -1.45 7.69
C VAL A 98 -3.10 -0.64 8.97
N TYR A 99 -4.14 0.17 9.06
CA TYR A 99 -4.52 0.89 10.26
C TYR A 99 -5.72 0.18 10.90
N GLU A 100 -5.57 -0.20 12.17
CA GLU A 100 -6.49 -1.10 12.89
C GLU A 100 -7.06 -0.48 14.17
N SER A 101 -7.17 0.84 14.25
CA SER A 101 -7.77 1.47 15.45
C SER A 101 -9.22 1.05 15.67
N ASN A 102 -9.90 0.68 14.59
CA ASN A 102 -11.22 0.04 14.63
C ASN A 102 -11.14 -1.32 13.92
N PRO A 103 -11.18 -2.45 14.66
CA PRO A 103 -11.08 -3.79 14.06
C PRO A 103 -12.25 -4.15 13.14
N ASP A 104 -13.40 -3.48 13.28
CA ASP A 104 -14.55 -3.67 12.40
C ASP A 104 -14.46 -2.87 11.10
N LYS A 105 -13.49 -1.94 11.03
CA LYS A 105 -13.27 -1.03 9.90
C LYS A 105 -11.79 -0.85 9.65
N LEU A 106 -11.13 -1.85 9.09
CA LEU A 106 -9.71 -1.76 8.72
C LEU A 106 -9.50 -0.75 7.60
N GLU A 107 -8.43 0.02 7.70
CA GLU A 107 -8.01 0.99 6.69
C GLU A 107 -6.65 0.58 6.10
N ALA A 108 -6.46 0.83 4.81
CA ALA A 108 -5.19 0.58 4.13
C ALA A 108 -4.39 1.88 3.98
N THR A 109 -3.07 1.78 4.11
CA THR A 109 -2.11 2.87 3.90
C THR A 109 -1.20 2.57 2.69
N PRO A 110 -1.73 2.61 1.46
CA PRO A 110 -0.99 2.19 0.27
C PRO A 110 0.24 3.06 -0.02
N GLY A 111 0.29 4.29 0.50
CA GLY A 111 1.47 5.16 0.39
C GLY A 111 2.74 4.57 1.00
N ASN A 112 2.60 3.71 2.00
CA ASN A 112 3.72 3.02 2.64
C ASN A 112 4.35 1.94 1.75
N LEU A 113 3.73 1.61 0.62
CA LEU A 113 4.29 0.71 -0.39
C LEU A 113 5.34 1.39 -1.29
N MET A 114 5.48 2.70 -1.23
CA MET A 114 6.43 3.42 -2.11
C MET A 114 7.88 2.91 -1.95
N THR A 115 8.34 2.72 -0.73
CA THR A 115 9.71 2.25 -0.45
C THR A 115 9.94 0.81 -0.93
N PRO A 116 9.06 -0.18 -0.61
CA PRO A 116 9.12 -1.51 -1.19
C PRO A 116 9.06 -1.53 -2.72
N LEU A 117 8.23 -0.67 -3.35
CA LEU A 117 8.15 -0.56 -4.80
C LEU A 117 9.46 -0.07 -5.41
N ILE A 118 10.11 0.93 -4.82
CA ILE A 118 11.42 1.41 -5.29
C ILE A 118 12.44 0.27 -5.21
N LYS A 119 12.48 -0.45 -4.10
CA LYS A 119 13.37 -1.61 -3.93
C LYS A 119 13.08 -2.69 -4.98
N ALA A 120 11.81 -3.00 -5.23
CA ALA A 120 11.40 -3.98 -6.23
C ALA A 120 11.86 -3.59 -7.65
N VAL A 121 11.75 -2.31 -8.02
CA VAL A 121 12.23 -1.79 -9.31
C VAL A 121 13.74 -1.91 -9.42
N GLN A 122 14.49 -1.61 -8.36
CA GLN A 122 15.95 -1.77 -8.33
C GLN A 122 16.36 -3.24 -8.52
N GLU A 123 15.71 -4.15 -7.81
CA GLU A 123 15.95 -5.60 -7.94
C GLU A 123 15.60 -6.11 -9.35
N LEU A 124 14.49 -5.65 -9.92
CA LEU A 124 14.08 -6.00 -11.26
C LEU A 124 15.08 -5.48 -12.31
N SER A 125 15.57 -4.25 -12.14
CA SER A 125 16.59 -3.67 -13.01
C SER A 125 17.89 -4.49 -13.01
N ILE A 126 18.32 -4.96 -11.84
CA ILE A 126 19.48 -5.85 -11.72
C ILE A 126 19.23 -7.18 -12.42
N LYS A 127 18.05 -7.77 -12.26
CA LYS A 127 17.69 -9.03 -12.95
C LYS A 127 17.70 -8.87 -14.47
N VAL A 128 17.14 -7.77 -14.99
CA VAL A 128 17.14 -7.48 -16.42
C VAL A 128 18.57 -7.38 -16.93
N LYS A 129 19.43 -6.57 -16.29
CA LYS A 129 20.83 -6.44 -16.68
C LYS A 129 21.57 -7.78 -16.69
N THR A 130 21.35 -8.60 -15.66
CA THR A 130 21.95 -9.94 -15.58
C THR A 130 21.51 -10.82 -16.75
N LEU A 131 20.25 -10.75 -17.16
CA LEU A 131 19.72 -11.49 -18.30
C LEU A 131 20.28 -10.97 -19.62
N GLU A 132 20.39 -9.65 -19.80
CA GLU A 132 21.02 -9.02 -20.96
C GLU A 132 22.47 -9.48 -21.13
N ASP A 133 23.25 -9.47 -20.04
CA ASP A 133 24.63 -9.93 -20.03
C ASP A 133 24.74 -11.42 -20.42
N LYS A 134 23.83 -12.27 -19.93
CA LYS A 134 23.76 -13.70 -20.31
C LYS A 134 23.40 -13.90 -21.77
N VAL A 135 22.41 -13.15 -22.27
CA VAL A 135 22.03 -13.21 -23.70
C VAL A 135 23.22 -12.79 -24.56
N GLN A 136 23.89 -11.68 -24.23
CA GLN A 136 25.08 -11.21 -24.93
C GLN A 136 26.20 -12.25 -24.95
N ALA A 137 26.42 -12.94 -23.83
CA ALA A 137 27.42 -14.01 -23.76
C ALA A 137 27.06 -15.23 -24.65
N LEU A 138 25.76 -15.56 -24.77
CA LEU A 138 25.27 -16.63 -25.64
C LEU A 138 25.36 -16.23 -27.12
N GLU A 139 25.08 -14.98 -27.47
CA GLU A 139 25.17 -14.48 -28.85
C GLU A 139 26.63 -14.41 -29.34
N ASN A 140 27.60 -14.26 -28.44
CA ASN A 140 29.04 -14.20 -28.76
C ASN A 140 29.71 -15.58 -28.83
N LYS A 141 28.95 -16.66 -28.70
CA LYS A 141 29.42 -18.03 -28.93
C LYS A 141 29.27 -18.44 -30.42
#